data_a065715091f4c4697b9521026e09407c
#
_entry.id   a065715091f4c4697b9521026e09407c
#
_cell.length_a   1.000
_cell.length_b   1.000
_cell.length_c   1.000
_cell.angle_alpha   90.00
_cell.angle_beta   90.00
_cell.angle_gamma   90.00
#
_symmetry.space_group_name_H-M   'P 1'
#
loop_
_entity.id
_entity.type
_entity.pdbx_description
1 polymer ?
#
loop_
_entity_poly.entity_id
_entity_poly.type
_entity_poly.pdbx_seq_one_letter_code
_entity_poly.pdbx_strand_id
1 'polypeptide(L)'
;MNFIYKSFCRTFQFCFRIAMPFLPYRKPTIFTNVKECVPLFQKLNIKSVLLVTDQGIRSAGITKPLEEYLEGNQIKCVVYDSTRANPTVQNVEESKSLYIKNNCQGLIAFGGGSSMDCAKATGALIAYPKKNLAKLKGLLKVWKKLPPLVAIPTTAGTGSEVTVTAVITDSEKKHKYTMNNFTMIPYYAVLDPQVTYSLPPSLTATTGMDALTHAVEAYIGQSTTKETRKLALQATKLIFKNILVAYQDGTNQQARANMLKAAYKAGIAFSKSYVGYIHAVAHSLGGQYNIPHGLANSVLMPIVLEKYGKSVYKKLSELAVAAELCTEETSIEEAAKIFIEEIKKMNIPEKLQGIKEEDIKVMAQHADKEANPLYPVPKLMNAKELEQLYKLVAQDF
;
A
#
# COMPACT_ATOMS: atom_id res chain seq x y z
N MET A 1 -28.28 -5.08 -4.68
CA MET A 1 -27.72 -6.47 -4.73
C MET A 1 -28.80 -7.45 -4.31
N ASN A 2 -29.04 -8.53 -5.09
CA ASN A 2 -30.05 -9.54 -4.72
C ASN A 2 -29.57 -10.43 -3.55
N PHE A 3 -30.52 -11.10 -2.88
CA PHE A 3 -30.25 -11.91 -1.68
C PHE A 3 -29.28 -13.06 -1.92
N ILE A 4 -29.40 -13.75 -3.06
CA ILE A 4 -28.56 -14.91 -3.42
C ILE A 4 -27.10 -14.49 -3.55
N TYR A 5 -26.83 -13.39 -4.28
CA TYR A 5 -25.47 -12.89 -4.46
C TYR A 5 -24.85 -12.34 -3.16
N LYS A 6 -25.67 -11.69 -2.32
CA LYS A 6 -25.23 -11.29 -0.95
C LYS A 6 -24.80 -12.50 -0.14
N SER A 7 -25.62 -13.56 -0.14
CA SER A 7 -25.30 -14.79 0.57
C SER A 7 -24.01 -15.42 0.04
N PHE A 8 -23.84 -15.49 -1.28
CA PHE A 8 -22.62 -15.98 -1.91
C PHE A 8 -21.40 -15.19 -1.45
N CYS A 9 -21.45 -13.85 -1.52
CA CYS A 9 -20.34 -12.99 -1.07
C CYS A 9 -19.99 -13.26 0.40
N ARG A 10 -20.97 -13.37 1.28
CA ARG A 10 -20.74 -13.62 2.71
C ARG A 10 -20.17 -15.01 2.98
N THR A 11 -20.65 -16.03 2.29
CA THR A 11 -20.11 -17.38 2.39
C THR A 11 -18.65 -17.43 1.92
N PHE A 12 -18.34 -16.79 0.78
CA PHE A 12 -16.97 -16.68 0.27
C PHE A 12 -16.05 -16.00 1.28
N GLN A 13 -16.47 -14.85 1.82
CA GLN A 13 -15.70 -14.08 2.81
C GLN A 13 -15.50 -14.88 4.10
N PHE A 14 -16.49 -15.65 4.53
CA PHE A 14 -16.41 -16.52 5.70
C PHE A 14 -15.40 -17.67 5.48
N CYS A 15 -15.49 -18.39 4.36
CA CYS A 15 -14.52 -19.44 4.02
C CYS A 15 -13.09 -18.89 3.95
N PHE A 16 -12.94 -17.71 3.33
CA PHE A 16 -11.64 -17.04 3.25
C PHE A 16 -11.10 -16.66 4.64
N ARG A 17 -11.94 -16.13 5.52
CA ARG A 17 -11.58 -15.83 6.92
C ARG A 17 -11.04 -17.06 7.68
N ILE A 18 -11.63 -18.23 7.46
CA ILE A 18 -11.17 -19.49 8.07
C ILE A 18 -9.80 -19.88 7.49
N ALA A 19 -9.59 -19.71 6.19
CA ALA A 19 -8.33 -20.07 5.53
C ALA A 19 -7.15 -19.16 5.91
N MET A 20 -7.41 -17.88 6.21
CA MET A 20 -6.37 -16.86 6.44
C MET A 20 -5.29 -17.21 7.45
N PRO A 21 -5.57 -17.78 8.64
CA PRO A 21 -4.55 -18.15 9.63
C PRO A 21 -3.54 -19.20 9.12
N PHE A 22 -3.92 -19.98 8.10
CA PHE A 22 -3.11 -21.06 7.54
C PHE A 22 -2.31 -20.62 6.30
N LEU A 23 -2.49 -19.38 5.85
CA LEU A 23 -1.75 -18.85 4.71
C LEU A 23 -0.29 -18.58 5.08
N PRO A 24 0.70 -18.89 4.21
CA PRO A 24 2.13 -18.82 4.51
C PRO A 24 2.66 -17.38 4.48
N TYR A 25 2.00 -16.48 5.21
CA TYR A 25 2.44 -15.10 5.33
C TYR A 25 3.69 -15.02 6.20
N ARG A 26 4.77 -14.44 5.68
CA ARG A 26 5.98 -14.15 6.44
C ARG A 26 6.16 -12.65 6.66
N LYS A 27 6.85 -12.27 7.72
CA LYS A 27 7.28 -10.90 7.94
C LYS A 27 8.73 -10.75 7.46
N PRO A 28 9.10 -9.64 6.83
CA PRO A 28 10.51 -9.38 6.54
C PRO A 28 11.32 -9.20 7.81
N THR A 29 12.61 -9.49 7.73
CA THR A 29 13.57 -9.06 8.76
C THR A 29 13.71 -7.55 8.66
N ILE A 30 13.57 -6.85 9.79
CA ILE A 30 13.61 -5.39 9.84
C ILE A 30 15.00 -4.90 10.20
N PHE A 31 15.47 -3.93 9.44
CA PHE A 31 16.62 -3.09 9.72
C PHE A 31 16.16 -1.65 9.95
N THR A 32 16.98 -0.86 10.62
CA THR A 32 16.67 0.53 10.99
C THR A 32 17.59 1.55 10.33
N ASN A 33 18.63 1.05 9.62
CA ASN A 33 19.58 1.88 8.90
C ASN A 33 19.95 1.23 7.57
N VAL A 34 20.04 2.03 6.51
CA VAL A 34 20.38 1.54 5.14
C VAL A 34 21.75 0.86 5.09
N LYS A 35 22.69 1.22 5.97
CA LYS A 35 24.02 0.61 6.03
C LYS A 35 23.99 -0.88 6.44
N GLU A 36 22.94 -1.33 7.10
CA GLU A 36 22.77 -2.76 7.47
C GLU A 36 22.60 -3.68 6.25
N CYS A 37 22.32 -3.13 5.07
CA CYS A 37 22.31 -3.88 3.80
C CYS A 37 23.67 -4.52 3.48
N VAL A 38 24.78 -3.85 3.81
CA VAL A 38 26.15 -4.35 3.48
C VAL A 38 26.48 -5.64 4.23
N PRO A 39 26.42 -5.71 5.58
CA PRO A 39 26.64 -6.98 6.30
C PRO A 39 25.70 -8.08 5.84
N LEU A 40 24.45 -7.74 5.50
CA LEU A 40 23.50 -8.69 4.96
C LEU A 40 23.98 -9.28 3.63
N PHE A 41 24.38 -8.45 2.66
CA PHE A 41 24.83 -8.92 1.34
C PHE A 41 26.12 -9.70 1.44
N GLN A 42 27.05 -9.30 2.32
CA GLN A 42 28.27 -10.06 2.61
C GLN A 42 27.94 -11.47 3.16
N LYS A 43 27.01 -11.58 4.14
CA LYS A 43 26.53 -12.86 4.68
C LYS A 43 25.89 -13.74 3.61
N LEU A 44 25.24 -13.16 2.62
CA LEU A 44 24.60 -13.87 1.51
C LEU A 44 25.56 -14.12 0.33
N ASN A 45 26.84 -13.74 0.44
CA ASN A 45 27.84 -13.79 -0.65
C ASN A 45 27.40 -13.05 -1.91
N ILE A 46 26.65 -11.96 -1.77
CA ILE A 46 26.19 -11.10 -2.87
C ILE A 46 27.27 -10.05 -3.17
N LYS A 47 27.74 -9.99 -4.41
CA LYS A 47 28.77 -9.07 -4.91
C LYS A 47 28.23 -8.00 -5.85
N SER A 48 27.00 -8.16 -6.34
CA SER A 48 26.36 -7.22 -7.23
C SER A 48 24.85 -7.16 -6.96
N VAL A 49 24.30 -5.96 -6.86
CA VAL A 49 22.88 -5.69 -6.63
C VAL A 49 22.32 -4.74 -7.67
N LEU A 50 21.05 -4.90 -7.99
CA LEU A 50 20.29 -3.90 -8.75
C LEU A 50 19.46 -3.07 -7.77
N LEU A 51 19.72 -1.77 -7.72
CA LEU A 51 18.93 -0.79 -7.00
C LEU A 51 17.86 -0.24 -7.94
N VAL A 52 16.59 -0.48 -7.62
CA VAL A 52 15.42 -0.01 -8.36
C VAL A 52 14.81 1.18 -7.63
N THR A 53 14.77 2.33 -8.31
CA THR A 53 14.27 3.60 -7.77
C THR A 53 13.59 4.43 -8.86
N ASP A 54 13.27 5.68 -8.57
CA ASP A 54 12.74 6.67 -9.52
C ASP A 54 13.63 7.91 -9.60
N GLN A 55 13.42 8.72 -10.65
CA GLN A 55 14.21 9.91 -10.91
C GLN A 55 14.08 10.98 -9.80
N GLY A 56 12.92 11.07 -9.14
CA GLY A 56 12.73 12.01 -8.03
C GLY A 56 13.66 11.70 -6.87
N ILE A 57 13.69 10.44 -6.44
CA ILE A 57 14.60 9.93 -5.41
C ILE A 57 16.06 10.11 -5.82
N ARG A 58 16.37 9.80 -7.10
CA ARG A 58 17.71 9.92 -7.65
C ARG A 58 18.20 11.36 -7.66
N SER A 59 17.38 12.28 -8.14
CA SER A 59 17.69 13.71 -8.20
C SER A 59 17.87 14.34 -6.83
N ALA A 60 17.11 13.87 -5.83
CA ALA A 60 17.25 14.28 -4.44
C ALA A 60 18.53 13.74 -3.77
N GLY A 61 19.28 12.86 -4.43
CA GLY A 61 20.55 12.31 -3.94
C GLY A 61 20.41 11.31 -2.78
N ILE A 62 19.20 10.86 -2.47
CA ILE A 62 18.90 10.05 -1.28
C ILE A 62 19.55 8.66 -1.36
N THR A 63 19.77 8.13 -2.57
CA THR A 63 20.40 6.82 -2.78
C THR A 63 21.92 6.84 -2.64
N LYS A 64 22.55 7.99 -2.86
CA LYS A 64 24.02 8.12 -2.90
C LYS A 64 24.75 7.56 -1.67
N PRO A 65 24.31 7.85 -0.41
CA PRO A 65 25.00 7.32 0.76
C PRO A 65 25.03 5.80 0.81
N LEU A 66 23.97 5.12 0.31
CA LEU A 66 23.94 3.67 0.23
C LEU A 66 24.81 3.15 -0.91
N GLU A 67 24.79 3.79 -2.07
CA GLU A 67 25.61 3.41 -3.23
C GLU A 67 27.11 3.47 -2.88
N GLU A 68 27.57 4.60 -2.34
CA GLU A 68 28.96 4.80 -1.91
C GLU A 68 29.36 3.77 -0.83
N TYR A 69 28.45 3.48 0.10
CA TYR A 69 28.73 2.51 1.15
C TYR A 69 28.81 1.07 0.61
N LEU A 70 27.96 0.70 -0.36
CA LEU A 70 28.04 -0.59 -1.06
C LEU A 70 29.35 -0.72 -1.85
N GLU A 71 29.69 0.28 -2.65
CA GLU A 71 30.90 0.28 -3.47
C GLU A 71 32.18 0.25 -2.62
N GLY A 72 32.24 1.05 -1.55
CA GLY A 72 33.33 1.03 -0.58
C GLY A 72 33.54 -0.32 0.11
N ASN A 73 32.51 -1.17 0.12
CA ASN A 73 32.56 -2.55 0.63
C ASN A 73 32.61 -3.62 -0.48
N GLN A 74 33.02 -3.23 -1.69
CA GLN A 74 33.19 -4.11 -2.85
C GLN A 74 31.91 -4.82 -3.31
N ILE A 75 30.75 -4.20 -3.11
CA ILE A 75 29.47 -4.65 -3.63
C ILE A 75 29.08 -3.71 -4.76
N LYS A 76 29.11 -4.21 -6.01
CA LYS A 76 28.70 -3.43 -7.18
C LYS A 76 27.24 -3.03 -7.08
N CYS A 77 26.94 -1.74 -7.15
CA CYS A 77 25.59 -1.19 -7.18
C CYS A 77 25.24 -0.75 -8.62
N VAL A 78 24.32 -1.45 -9.24
CA VAL A 78 23.75 -1.07 -10.54
C VAL A 78 22.42 -0.37 -10.27
N VAL A 79 22.19 0.81 -10.86
CA VAL A 79 21.00 1.61 -10.60
C VAL A 79 20.05 1.58 -11.79
N TYR A 80 18.77 1.29 -11.54
CA TYR A 80 17.65 1.52 -12.43
C TYR A 80 16.77 2.60 -11.80
N ASP A 81 16.74 3.80 -12.37
CA ASP A 81 16.07 4.99 -11.83
C ASP A 81 14.88 5.47 -12.68
N SER A 82 14.49 4.70 -13.67
CA SER A 82 13.44 5.09 -14.61
C SER A 82 12.05 4.54 -14.25
N THR A 83 11.85 4.11 -12.99
CA THR A 83 10.54 3.66 -12.52
C THR A 83 9.55 4.83 -12.52
N ARG A 84 8.42 4.67 -13.20
CA ARG A 84 7.35 5.68 -13.23
C ARG A 84 6.41 5.51 -12.04
N ALA A 85 5.74 6.58 -11.67
CA ALA A 85 4.53 6.47 -10.86
C ALA A 85 3.56 5.51 -11.58
N ASN A 86 3.06 4.47 -10.88
CA ASN A 86 2.36 3.35 -11.51
C ASN A 86 3.28 2.58 -12.49
N PRO A 87 4.18 1.73 -11.99
CA PRO A 87 5.23 1.10 -12.81
C PRO A 87 4.64 0.29 -13.95
N THR A 88 5.27 0.40 -15.11
CA THR A 88 4.79 -0.24 -16.35
C THR A 88 5.45 -1.60 -16.59
N VAL A 89 4.88 -2.39 -17.48
CA VAL A 89 5.52 -3.61 -17.99
C VAL A 89 6.91 -3.32 -18.54
N GLN A 90 7.08 -2.19 -19.25
CA GLN A 90 8.37 -1.77 -19.79
C GLN A 90 9.39 -1.52 -18.67
N ASN A 91 9.03 -0.79 -17.59
CA ASN A 91 9.93 -0.57 -16.46
C ASN A 91 10.46 -1.88 -15.88
N VAL A 92 9.61 -2.89 -15.76
CA VAL A 92 10.00 -4.20 -15.22
C VAL A 92 10.94 -4.95 -16.18
N GLU A 93 10.69 -4.93 -17.49
CA GLU A 93 11.56 -5.60 -18.47
C GLU A 93 12.94 -4.90 -18.60
N GLU A 94 12.98 -3.58 -18.56
CA GLU A 94 14.22 -2.79 -18.53
C GLU A 94 15.05 -3.11 -17.29
N SER A 95 14.41 -3.08 -16.12
CA SER A 95 15.03 -3.41 -14.84
C SER A 95 15.58 -4.84 -14.83
N LYS A 96 14.83 -5.83 -15.32
CA LYS A 96 15.29 -7.21 -15.48
C LYS A 96 16.48 -7.30 -16.43
N SER A 97 16.46 -6.57 -17.54
CA SER A 97 17.54 -6.57 -18.53
C SER A 97 18.85 -6.06 -17.91
N LEU A 98 18.78 -4.98 -17.12
CA LEU A 98 19.92 -4.48 -16.36
C LEU A 98 20.45 -5.47 -15.33
N TYR A 99 19.55 -6.14 -14.59
CA TYR A 99 19.91 -7.18 -13.62
C TYR A 99 20.73 -8.30 -14.27
N ILE A 100 20.23 -8.82 -15.40
CA ILE A 100 20.88 -9.92 -16.12
C ILE A 100 22.20 -9.46 -16.73
N LYS A 101 22.23 -8.32 -17.43
CA LYS A 101 23.42 -7.77 -18.10
C LYS A 101 24.60 -7.56 -17.13
N ASN A 102 24.29 -7.19 -15.89
CA ASN A 102 25.30 -6.89 -14.87
C ASN A 102 25.54 -8.04 -13.89
N ASN A 103 25.00 -9.24 -14.15
CA ASN A 103 25.11 -10.40 -13.25
C ASN A 103 24.75 -10.08 -11.80
N CYS A 104 23.71 -9.27 -11.59
CA CYS A 104 23.24 -8.94 -10.25
C CYS A 104 22.73 -10.20 -9.55
N GLN A 105 22.88 -10.25 -8.22
CA GLN A 105 22.54 -11.40 -7.38
C GLN A 105 21.46 -11.06 -6.36
N GLY A 106 21.21 -9.77 -6.14
CA GLY A 106 20.19 -9.26 -5.23
C GLY A 106 19.50 -8.01 -5.79
N LEU A 107 18.39 -7.64 -5.17
CA LEU A 107 17.58 -6.46 -5.49
C LEU A 107 17.47 -5.55 -4.27
N ILE A 108 17.58 -4.26 -4.51
CA ILE A 108 17.20 -3.21 -3.55
C ILE A 108 16.04 -2.43 -4.19
N ALA A 109 14.91 -2.38 -3.51
CA ALA A 109 13.79 -1.51 -3.87
C ALA A 109 13.86 -0.24 -3.01
N PHE A 110 14.36 0.84 -3.57
CA PHE A 110 14.57 2.11 -2.84
C PHE A 110 13.58 3.16 -3.34
N GLY A 111 12.53 3.45 -2.57
CA GLY A 111 11.52 4.41 -3.00
C GLY A 111 10.15 4.18 -2.38
N GLY A 112 9.12 4.74 -3.00
CA GLY A 112 7.72 4.49 -2.66
C GLY A 112 7.20 3.16 -3.20
N GLY A 113 5.88 2.95 -3.10
CA GLY A 113 5.21 1.73 -3.57
C GLY A 113 5.54 1.36 -5.01
N SER A 114 5.67 2.35 -5.91
CA SER A 114 5.97 2.12 -7.34
C SER A 114 7.33 1.46 -7.54
N SER A 115 8.38 1.97 -6.90
CA SER A 115 9.72 1.38 -6.98
C SER A 115 9.75 -0.01 -6.36
N MET A 116 9.03 -0.23 -5.26
CA MET A 116 8.92 -1.54 -4.62
C MET A 116 8.17 -2.55 -5.50
N ASP A 117 7.08 -2.15 -6.11
CA ASP A 117 6.28 -3.01 -7.00
C ASP A 117 7.05 -3.37 -8.27
N CYS A 118 7.79 -2.40 -8.85
CA CYS A 118 8.69 -2.65 -9.97
C CYS A 118 9.76 -3.70 -9.60
N ALA A 119 10.43 -3.54 -8.46
CA ALA A 119 11.47 -4.47 -8.00
C ALA A 119 10.91 -5.87 -7.72
N LYS A 120 9.74 -5.98 -7.09
CA LYS A 120 9.05 -7.27 -6.86
C LYS A 120 8.73 -7.96 -8.18
N ALA A 121 8.13 -7.23 -9.14
CA ALA A 121 7.78 -7.78 -10.46
C ALA A 121 9.04 -8.17 -11.26
N THR A 122 10.11 -7.37 -11.16
CA THR A 122 11.44 -7.70 -11.72
C THR A 122 11.95 -9.02 -11.13
N GLY A 123 11.92 -9.17 -9.82
CA GLY A 123 12.30 -10.40 -9.13
C GLY A 123 11.48 -11.60 -9.59
N ALA A 124 10.17 -11.41 -9.81
CA ALA A 124 9.31 -12.45 -10.35
C ALA A 124 9.70 -12.87 -11.77
N LEU A 125 10.00 -11.92 -12.66
CA LEU A 125 10.47 -12.24 -14.02
C LEU A 125 11.84 -12.92 -14.05
N ILE A 126 12.72 -12.58 -13.11
CA ILE A 126 14.02 -13.26 -12.97
C ILE A 126 13.81 -14.72 -12.53
N ALA A 127 12.90 -14.97 -11.58
CA ALA A 127 12.56 -16.32 -11.14
C ALA A 127 11.86 -17.16 -12.22
N TYR A 128 11.23 -16.50 -13.20
CA TYR A 128 10.50 -17.15 -14.31
C TYR A 128 11.00 -16.68 -15.69
N PRO A 129 12.25 -16.96 -16.09
CA PRO A 129 12.86 -16.39 -17.29
C PRO A 129 12.13 -16.70 -18.60
N LYS A 130 11.32 -17.78 -18.63
CA LYS A 130 10.52 -18.19 -19.79
C LYS A 130 9.09 -17.63 -19.79
N LYS A 131 8.70 -16.82 -18.81
CA LYS A 131 7.37 -16.19 -18.73
C LYS A 131 7.46 -14.68 -18.92
N ASN A 132 6.40 -14.10 -19.46
CA ASN A 132 6.15 -12.66 -19.42
C ASN A 132 5.26 -12.31 -18.23
N LEU A 133 5.13 -11.01 -17.91
CA LEU A 133 4.32 -10.54 -16.79
C LEU A 133 2.85 -10.92 -16.90
N ALA A 134 2.29 -10.95 -18.12
CA ALA A 134 0.90 -11.32 -18.34
C ALA A 134 0.58 -12.74 -17.83
N LYS A 135 1.54 -13.67 -17.89
CA LYS A 135 1.39 -15.04 -17.36
C LYS A 135 1.54 -15.11 -15.83
N LEU A 136 2.03 -14.05 -15.21
CA LEU A 136 2.21 -13.95 -13.74
C LEU A 136 1.14 -13.09 -13.08
N LYS A 137 0.24 -12.48 -13.85
CA LYS A 137 -0.89 -11.67 -13.41
C LYS A 137 -1.87 -12.47 -12.55
N GLY A 138 -2.37 -11.86 -11.47
CA GLY A 138 -3.44 -12.39 -10.62
C GLY A 138 -2.93 -13.12 -9.39
N LEU A 139 -3.76 -13.99 -8.83
CA LEU A 139 -3.49 -14.65 -7.55
C LEU A 139 -2.64 -15.91 -7.74
N LEU A 140 -1.65 -16.10 -6.86
CA LEU A 140 -0.89 -17.34 -6.70
C LEU A 140 -0.22 -17.86 -8.00
N LYS A 141 0.35 -16.98 -8.83
CA LYS A 141 1.06 -17.34 -10.06
C LYS A 141 2.59 -17.34 -9.90
N VAL A 142 3.12 -16.76 -8.82
CA VAL A 142 4.55 -16.60 -8.54
C VAL A 142 4.96 -17.48 -7.36
N TRP A 143 5.21 -18.78 -7.60
CA TRP A 143 5.56 -19.74 -6.54
C TRP A 143 7.07 -19.88 -6.30
N LYS A 144 7.89 -19.54 -7.29
CA LYS A 144 9.34 -19.62 -7.15
C LYS A 144 9.86 -18.53 -6.23
N LYS A 145 10.89 -18.85 -5.46
CA LYS A 145 11.62 -17.88 -4.63
C LYS A 145 12.21 -16.79 -5.50
N LEU A 146 11.99 -15.54 -5.15
CA LEU A 146 12.60 -14.39 -5.79
C LEU A 146 14.07 -14.26 -5.37
N PRO A 147 14.92 -13.55 -6.14
CA PRO A 147 16.22 -13.11 -5.64
C PRO A 147 16.09 -12.40 -4.30
N PRO A 148 17.14 -12.41 -3.45
CA PRO A 148 17.12 -11.60 -2.23
C PRO A 148 16.73 -10.17 -2.52
N LEU A 149 15.67 -9.69 -1.87
CA LEU A 149 15.08 -8.37 -2.06
C LEU A 149 15.07 -7.64 -0.73
N VAL A 150 15.70 -6.47 -0.70
CA VAL A 150 15.66 -5.50 0.39
C VAL A 150 14.75 -4.35 -0.03
N ALA A 151 13.72 -4.06 0.73
CA ALA A 151 12.83 -2.92 0.51
C ALA A 151 13.18 -1.78 1.46
N ILE A 152 13.38 -0.58 0.90
CA ILE A 152 13.74 0.65 1.62
C ILE A 152 12.68 1.70 1.29
N PRO A 153 11.59 1.79 2.06
CA PRO A 153 10.51 2.72 1.82
C PRO A 153 10.93 4.16 2.11
N THR A 154 10.74 5.07 1.13
CA THR A 154 10.91 6.51 1.29
C THR A 154 9.59 7.23 1.56
N THR A 155 8.49 6.50 1.57
CA THR A 155 7.13 6.97 1.92
C THR A 155 6.56 6.12 3.03
N ALA A 156 5.79 6.72 3.90
CA ALA A 156 5.11 6.04 5.00
C ALA A 156 3.61 5.85 4.68
N GLY A 157 3.33 5.01 3.67
CA GLY A 157 1.97 4.85 3.14
C GLY A 157 1.63 3.41 2.76
N THR A 158 2.08 3.00 1.60
CA THR A 158 1.66 1.75 0.92
C THR A 158 1.95 0.46 1.70
N GLY A 159 2.94 0.46 2.59
CA GLY A 159 3.36 -0.78 3.27
C GLY A 159 3.88 -1.86 2.30
N SER A 160 4.27 -1.50 1.06
CA SER A 160 4.66 -2.48 0.05
C SER A 160 5.85 -3.34 0.48
N GLU A 161 6.67 -2.87 1.43
CA GLU A 161 7.77 -3.62 2.04
C GLU A 161 7.32 -4.90 2.79
N VAL A 162 6.01 -5.04 3.08
CA VAL A 162 5.44 -6.20 3.79
C VAL A 162 4.27 -6.85 3.07
N THR A 163 3.93 -6.40 1.86
CA THR A 163 2.74 -6.88 1.16
C THR A 163 3.05 -8.01 0.18
N VAL A 164 2.05 -8.83 -0.06
CA VAL A 164 2.05 -9.94 -1.03
C VAL A 164 1.88 -9.46 -2.47
N THR A 165 1.66 -8.16 -2.68
CA THR A 165 1.17 -7.56 -3.93
C THR A 165 2.26 -6.76 -4.62
N ALA A 166 2.26 -6.79 -5.95
CA ALA A 166 2.83 -5.76 -6.81
C ALA A 166 1.79 -5.35 -7.86
N VAL A 167 1.61 -4.04 -8.05
CA VAL A 167 0.67 -3.46 -9.03
C VAL A 167 1.44 -2.97 -10.24
N ILE A 168 1.11 -3.47 -11.42
CA ILE A 168 1.78 -3.14 -12.67
C ILE A 168 0.78 -2.61 -13.68
N THR A 169 1.18 -1.62 -14.45
CA THR A 169 0.39 -1.00 -15.51
C THR A 169 0.77 -1.58 -16.87
N ASP A 170 -0.20 -2.16 -17.55
CA ASP A 170 -0.11 -2.48 -18.98
C ASP A 170 -0.50 -1.21 -19.75
N SER A 171 0.50 -0.46 -20.22
CA SER A 171 0.30 0.82 -20.89
C SER A 171 -0.41 0.67 -22.25
N GLU A 172 -0.23 -0.46 -22.93
CA GLU A 172 -0.89 -0.75 -24.22
C GLU A 172 -2.40 -0.95 -24.03
N LYS A 173 -2.78 -1.66 -22.96
CA LYS A 173 -4.19 -1.96 -22.63
C LYS A 173 -4.82 -0.92 -21.71
N LYS A 174 -4.07 0.10 -21.29
CA LYS A 174 -4.49 1.10 -20.29
C LYS A 174 -5.12 0.44 -19.05
N HIS A 175 -4.51 -0.64 -18.57
CA HIS A 175 -5.07 -1.47 -17.51
C HIS A 175 -4.03 -1.75 -16.43
N LYS A 176 -4.40 -1.49 -15.17
CA LYS A 176 -3.62 -1.90 -14.00
C LYS A 176 -4.01 -3.29 -13.57
N TYR A 177 -3.05 -4.11 -13.20
CA TYR A 177 -3.28 -5.43 -12.64
C TYR A 177 -2.35 -5.73 -11.49
N THR A 178 -2.79 -6.62 -10.63
CA THR A 178 -2.03 -7.08 -9.48
C THR A 178 -1.36 -8.42 -9.76
N MET A 179 -0.19 -8.60 -9.16
CA MET A 179 0.47 -9.88 -8.98
C MET A 179 0.49 -10.16 -7.48
N ASN A 180 -0.17 -11.22 -7.04
CA ASN A 180 -0.34 -11.50 -5.61
C ASN A 180 0.18 -12.89 -5.28
N ASN A 181 1.23 -12.95 -4.47
CA ASN A 181 1.74 -14.21 -3.90
C ASN A 181 2.59 -13.93 -2.67
N PHE A 182 2.68 -14.90 -1.76
CA PHE A 182 3.50 -14.81 -0.54
C PHE A 182 5.00 -14.70 -0.83
N THR A 183 5.46 -15.19 -1.97
CA THR A 183 6.84 -15.04 -2.43
C THR A 183 7.21 -13.61 -2.81
N MET A 184 6.20 -12.76 -3.09
CA MET A 184 6.37 -11.34 -3.41
C MET A 184 6.73 -10.47 -2.20
N ILE A 185 6.49 -10.97 -0.98
CA ILE A 185 6.90 -10.23 0.23
C ILE A 185 8.43 -10.12 0.23
N PRO A 186 9.02 -8.91 0.37
CA PRO A 186 10.46 -8.76 0.52
C PRO A 186 11.00 -9.58 1.69
N TYR A 187 12.23 -10.06 1.59
CA TYR A 187 12.87 -10.79 2.69
C TYR A 187 13.32 -9.85 3.81
N TYR A 188 13.67 -8.63 3.43
CA TYR A 188 14.25 -7.62 4.31
C TYR A 188 13.59 -6.28 4.04
N ALA A 189 13.35 -5.51 5.09
CA ALA A 189 12.87 -4.14 4.99
C ALA A 189 13.70 -3.23 5.89
N VAL A 190 14.06 -2.06 5.39
CA VAL A 190 14.82 -1.06 6.14
C VAL A 190 13.88 0.11 6.45
N LEU A 191 13.54 0.28 7.70
CA LEU A 191 12.69 1.37 8.18
C LEU A 191 13.57 2.51 8.72
N ASP A 192 14.33 3.14 7.83
CA ASP A 192 15.23 4.25 8.17
C ASP A 192 14.50 5.59 7.97
N PRO A 193 14.26 6.38 9.03
CA PRO A 193 13.55 7.64 8.91
C PRO A 193 14.29 8.67 8.05
N GLN A 194 15.62 8.60 7.96
CA GLN A 194 16.43 9.58 7.23
C GLN A 194 16.10 9.61 5.74
N VAL A 195 15.77 8.44 5.14
CA VAL A 195 15.40 8.38 3.71
C VAL A 195 14.03 9.00 3.41
N THR A 196 13.29 9.41 4.43
CA THR A 196 11.97 10.06 4.30
C THR A 196 12.00 11.57 4.53
N TYR A 197 13.14 12.16 4.95
CA TYR A 197 13.20 13.58 5.35
C TYR A 197 12.89 14.55 4.20
N SER A 198 13.27 14.20 2.98
CA SER A 198 13.02 15.01 1.78
C SER A 198 11.62 14.82 1.19
N LEU A 199 10.77 13.97 1.79
CA LEU A 199 9.41 13.76 1.30
C LEU A 199 8.58 15.05 1.46
N PRO A 200 8.02 15.62 0.38
CA PRO A 200 7.20 16.83 0.45
C PRO A 200 6.01 16.69 1.41
N PRO A 201 5.59 17.79 2.07
CA PRO A 201 4.45 17.76 3.00
C PRO A 201 3.17 17.17 2.39
N SER A 202 2.84 17.51 1.14
CA SER A 202 1.67 16.97 0.44
C SER A 202 1.72 15.45 0.29
N LEU A 203 2.90 14.89 -0.04
CA LEU A 203 3.09 13.44 -0.11
C LEU A 203 3.13 12.82 1.28
N THR A 204 3.66 13.51 2.29
CA THR A 204 3.60 13.06 3.69
C THR A 204 2.15 12.87 4.13
N ALA A 205 1.29 13.86 3.86
CA ALA A 205 -0.14 13.81 4.19
C ALA A 205 -0.83 12.66 3.43
N THR A 206 -0.76 12.65 2.10
CA THR A 206 -1.51 11.67 1.29
C THR A 206 -1.05 10.24 1.51
N THR A 207 0.26 9.99 1.69
CA THR A 207 0.75 8.64 1.98
C THR A 207 0.43 8.22 3.42
N GLY A 208 0.51 9.13 4.38
CA GLY A 208 0.10 8.85 5.76
C GLY A 208 -1.38 8.52 5.88
N MET A 209 -2.23 9.21 5.12
CA MET A 209 -3.66 8.91 5.04
C MET A 209 -3.94 7.60 4.32
N ASP A 210 -3.13 7.21 3.34
CA ASP A 210 -3.18 5.89 2.72
C ASP A 210 -2.90 4.78 3.76
N ALA A 211 -1.85 4.96 4.58
CA ALA A 211 -1.58 4.05 5.70
C ALA A 211 -2.74 3.99 6.71
N LEU A 212 -3.40 5.13 6.99
CA LEU A 212 -4.58 5.17 7.84
C LEU A 212 -5.75 4.39 7.21
N THR A 213 -5.97 4.58 5.90
CA THR A 213 -7.00 3.84 5.15
C THR A 213 -6.77 2.33 5.22
N HIS A 214 -5.54 1.89 5.03
CA HIS A 214 -5.14 0.49 5.19
C HIS A 214 -5.47 -0.04 6.59
N ALA A 215 -5.12 0.71 7.64
CA ALA A 215 -5.40 0.32 9.02
C ALA A 215 -6.90 0.25 9.30
N VAL A 216 -7.65 1.27 8.87
CA VAL A 216 -9.11 1.37 9.08
C VAL A 216 -9.83 0.24 8.36
N GLU A 217 -9.59 0.03 7.05
CA GLU A 217 -10.27 -1.03 6.30
C GLU A 217 -9.90 -2.42 6.80
N ALA A 218 -8.63 -2.66 7.17
CA ALA A 218 -8.22 -3.90 7.82
C ALA A 218 -8.92 -4.13 9.15
N TYR A 219 -9.26 -3.07 9.90
CA TYR A 219 -9.93 -3.17 11.20
C TYR A 219 -11.44 -3.36 11.08
N ILE A 220 -12.09 -2.56 10.24
CA ILE A 220 -13.54 -2.61 10.06
C ILE A 220 -14.00 -3.83 9.25
N GLY A 221 -13.12 -4.42 8.46
CA GLY A 221 -13.38 -5.61 7.65
C GLY A 221 -13.87 -6.80 8.49
N GLN A 222 -14.46 -7.81 7.82
CA GLN A 222 -14.99 -9.00 8.50
C GLN A 222 -14.00 -10.17 8.58
N SER A 223 -12.90 -10.12 7.84
CA SER A 223 -11.85 -11.15 7.85
C SER A 223 -10.65 -10.72 8.70
N THR A 224 -10.89 -10.29 9.94
CA THR A 224 -9.84 -9.83 10.86
C THR A 224 -9.42 -10.93 11.83
N THR A 225 -8.17 -10.88 12.29
CA THR A 225 -7.63 -11.72 13.39
C THR A 225 -7.29 -10.86 14.61
N LYS A 226 -7.00 -11.48 15.75
CA LYS A 226 -6.48 -10.73 16.93
C LYS A 226 -5.22 -9.93 16.56
N GLU A 227 -4.32 -10.54 15.78
CA GLU A 227 -3.07 -9.88 15.34
C GLU A 227 -3.37 -8.69 14.45
N THR A 228 -4.18 -8.85 13.39
CA THR A 228 -4.46 -7.75 12.45
C THR A 228 -5.19 -6.59 13.11
N ARG A 229 -6.13 -6.87 14.02
CA ARG A 229 -6.79 -5.82 14.81
C ARG A 229 -5.80 -5.05 15.69
N LYS A 230 -4.93 -5.75 16.42
CA LYS A 230 -3.89 -5.11 17.25
C LYS A 230 -2.97 -4.23 16.43
N LEU A 231 -2.54 -4.69 15.26
CA LEU A 231 -1.66 -3.94 14.37
C LEU A 231 -2.37 -2.71 13.79
N ALA A 232 -3.64 -2.83 13.39
CA ALA A 232 -4.43 -1.73 12.88
C ALA A 232 -4.65 -0.63 13.95
N LEU A 233 -5.03 -0.99 15.18
CA LEU A 233 -5.15 -0.05 16.30
C LEU A 233 -3.83 0.69 16.58
N GLN A 234 -2.71 -0.05 16.60
CA GLN A 234 -1.38 0.55 16.81
C GLN A 234 -0.98 1.49 15.67
N ALA A 235 -1.28 1.12 14.42
CA ALA A 235 -1.03 1.97 13.25
C ALA A 235 -1.84 3.26 13.33
N THR A 236 -3.14 3.16 13.59
CA THR A 236 -4.04 4.32 13.74
C THR A 236 -3.54 5.27 14.82
N LYS A 237 -3.19 4.77 16.01
CA LYS A 237 -2.63 5.58 17.09
C LYS A 237 -1.36 6.32 16.66
N LEU A 238 -0.42 5.62 16.03
CA LEU A 238 0.84 6.22 15.58
C LEU A 238 0.60 7.29 14.51
N ILE A 239 -0.33 7.07 13.57
CA ILE A 239 -0.63 8.03 12.51
C ILE A 239 -1.22 9.30 13.11
N PHE A 240 -2.28 9.22 13.91
CA PHE A 240 -2.90 10.40 14.51
C PHE A 240 -1.92 11.23 15.34
N LYS A 241 -1.00 10.58 16.05
CA LYS A 241 0.02 11.30 16.87
C LYS A 241 1.14 11.95 16.07
N ASN A 242 1.41 11.48 14.84
CA ASN A 242 2.67 11.85 14.17
C ASN A 242 2.49 12.44 12.77
N ILE A 243 1.35 12.27 12.12
CA ILE A 243 1.18 12.71 10.72
C ILE A 243 1.30 14.24 10.58
N LEU A 244 0.66 15.01 11.48
CA LEU A 244 0.74 16.47 11.44
C LEU A 244 2.13 16.97 11.82
N VAL A 245 2.80 16.32 12.77
CA VAL A 245 4.18 16.65 13.14
C VAL A 245 5.12 16.40 11.95
N ALA A 246 5.01 15.24 11.28
CA ALA A 246 5.81 14.92 10.11
C ALA A 246 5.47 15.79 8.89
N TYR A 247 4.24 16.30 8.79
CA TYR A 247 3.81 17.25 7.77
C TYR A 247 4.43 18.63 7.98
N GLN A 248 4.43 19.14 9.22
CA GLN A 248 4.94 20.46 9.59
C GLN A 248 6.47 20.49 9.62
N ASP A 249 7.09 19.43 10.14
CA ASP A 249 8.54 19.25 10.19
C ASP A 249 8.93 17.91 9.59
N GLY A 250 9.28 17.94 8.29
CA GLY A 250 9.71 16.77 7.54
C GLY A 250 11.01 16.14 8.05
N THR A 251 11.78 16.84 8.88
CA THR A 251 13.06 16.38 9.45
C THR A 251 12.91 15.80 10.86
N ASN A 252 11.72 15.83 11.43
CA ASN A 252 11.44 15.27 12.75
C ASN A 252 11.62 13.74 12.73
N GLN A 253 12.78 13.30 13.20
CA GLN A 253 13.20 11.91 13.19
C GLN A 253 12.19 10.98 13.85
N GLN A 254 11.67 11.36 15.01
CA GLN A 254 10.74 10.51 15.77
C GLN A 254 9.40 10.39 15.06
N ALA A 255 8.86 11.46 14.52
CA ALA A 255 7.62 11.44 13.75
C ALA A 255 7.77 10.60 12.48
N ARG A 256 8.84 10.78 11.70
CA ARG A 256 9.14 9.98 10.51
C ARG A 256 9.30 8.49 10.83
N ALA A 257 10.04 8.15 11.89
CA ALA A 257 10.19 6.75 12.34
C ALA A 257 8.84 6.13 12.75
N ASN A 258 8.01 6.89 13.46
CA ASN A 258 6.69 6.46 13.88
C ASN A 258 5.74 6.27 12.67
N MET A 259 5.80 7.15 11.67
CA MET A 259 5.02 7.02 10.44
C MET A 259 5.43 5.79 9.62
N LEU A 260 6.73 5.52 9.44
CA LEU A 260 7.21 4.28 8.80
C LEU A 260 6.73 3.04 9.55
N LYS A 261 6.85 3.06 10.89
CA LYS A 261 6.37 1.94 11.73
C LYS A 261 4.85 1.75 11.63
N ALA A 262 4.10 2.84 11.48
CA ALA A 262 2.65 2.80 11.28
C ALA A 262 2.29 2.19 9.93
N ALA A 263 2.92 2.64 8.83
CA ALA A 263 2.73 2.09 7.48
C ALA A 263 3.07 0.60 7.44
N TYR A 264 4.19 0.18 8.04
CA TYR A 264 4.57 -1.22 8.19
C TYR A 264 3.50 -2.05 8.90
N LYS A 265 2.95 -1.56 10.04
CA LYS A 265 1.90 -2.26 10.80
C LYS A 265 0.58 -2.33 10.02
N ALA A 266 0.17 -1.23 9.40
CA ALA A 266 -1.00 -1.19 8.53
C ALA A 266 -0.82 -2.14 7.33
N GLY A 267 0.38 -2.18 6.74
CA GLY A 267 0.78 -3.09 5.68
C GLY A 267 0.57 -4.56 6.03
N ILE A 268 1.04 -5.00 7.20
CA ILE A 268 0.79 -6.36 7.68
C ILE A 268 -0.70 -6.61 7.91
N ALA A 269 -1.40 -5.65 8.52
CA ALA A 269 -2.81 -5.79 8.85
C ALA A 269 -3.64 -6.03 7.59
N PHE A 270 -3.54 -5.14 6.58
CA PHE A 270 -4.34 -5.27 5.37
C PHE A 270 -3.90 -6.42 4.45
N SER A 271 -2.61 -6.75 4.38
CA SER A 271 -2.14 -7.90 3.61
C SER A 271 -2.77 -9.22 4.08
N LYS A 272 -3.13 -9.30 5.37
CA LYS A 272 -3.83 -10.45 5.95
C LYS A 272 -5.35 -10.28 5.98
N SER A 273 -5.88 -9.06 6.09
CA SER A 273 -7.33 -8.80 6.27
C SER A 273 -8.01 -8.26 5.02
N TYR A 274 -7.26 -7.99 3.97
CA TYR A 274 -7.68 -7.25 2.78
C TYR A 274 -8.08 -5.80 3.06
N VAL A 275 -8.45 -5.11 1.99
CA VAL A 275 -8.96 -3.75 1.94
C VAL A 275 -10.48 -3.75 1.70
N GLY A 276 -11.07 -2.60 1.42
CA GLY A 276 -12.50 -2.47 1.20
C GLY A 276 -12.86 -1.56 0.02
N TYR A 277 -14.05 -0.95 0.07
CA TYR A 277 -14.55 -0.12 -1.01
C TYR A 277 -13.80 1.20 -1.18
N ILE A 278 -13.12 1.70 -0.13
CA ILE A 278 -12.29 2.89 -0.28
C ILE A 278 -11.22 2.62 -1.35
N HIS A 279 -10.50 1.52 -1.22
CA HIS A 279 -9.47 1.11 -2.19
C HIS A 279 -10.06 0.73 -3.55
N ALA A 280 -11.17 -0.01 -3.61
CA ALA A 280 -11.78 -0.41 -4.88
C ALA A 280 -12.20 0.79 -5.74
N VAL A 281 -12.77 1.82 -5.10
CA VAL A 281 -13.17 3.08 -5.77
C VAL A 281 -11.92 3.89 -6.15
N ALA A 282 -10.93 4.00 -5.25
CA ALA A 282 -9.68 4.71 -5.51
C ALA A 282 -8.88 4.08 -6.67
N HIS A 283 -8.86 2.76 -6.78
CA HIS A 283 -8.20 2.06 -7.89
C HIS A 283 -8.79 2.42 -9.25
N SER A 284 -10.12 2.48 -9.35
CA SER A 284 -10.78 2.85 -10.59
C SER A 284 -10.55 4.32 -10.96
N LEU A 285 -10.56 5.25 -9.98
CA LEU A 285 -10.20 6.66 -10.16
C LEU A 285 -8.74 6.82 -10.62
N GLY A 286 -7.83 6.09 -9.98
CA GLY A 286 -6.42 6.08 -10.38
C GLY A 286 -6.20 5.45 -11.76
N GLY A 287 -7.01 4.47 -12.15
CA GLY A 287 -6.99 3.84 -13.47
C GLY A 287 -7.49 4.75 -14.58
N GLN A 288 -8.61 5.44 -14.36
CA GLN A 288 -9.28 6.29 -15.34
C GLN A 288 -8.60 7.66 -15.50
N TYR A 289 -8.26 8.32 -14.38
CA TYR A 289 -7.82 9.71 -14.37
C TYR A 289 -6.39 9.91 -13.88
N ASN A 290 -5.69 8.84 -13.54
CA ASN A 290 -4.35 8.89 -12.94
C ASN A 290 -4.30 9.72 -11.63
N ILE A 291 -5.43 9.79 -10.90
CA ILE A 291 -5.49 10.43 -9.59
C ILE A 291 -4.52 9.70 -8.65
N PRO A 292 -3.67 10.44 -7.89
CA PRO A 292 -2.75 9.83 -6.94
C PRO A 292 -3.50 8.97 -5.91
N HIS A 293 -3.05 7.74 -5.71
CA HIS A 293 -3.74 6.72 -4.92
C HIS A 293 -4.05 7.18 -3.48
N GLY A 294 -3.04 7.70 -2.78
CA GLY A 294 -3.22 8.19 -1.42
C GLY A 294 -4.19 9.38 -1.33
N LEU A 295 -4.22 10.24 -2.34
CA LEU A 295 -5.19 11.34 -2.42
C LEU A 295 -6.61 10.80 -2.58
N ALA A 296 -6.82 9.86 -3.52
CA ALA A 296 -8.14 9.26 -3.73
C ALA A 296 -8.65 8.56 -2.44
N ASN A 297 -7.80 7.76 -1.78
CA ASN A 297 -8.14 7.10 -0.52
C ASN A 297 -8.49 8.11 0.58
N SER A 298 -7.75 9.21 0.68
CA SER A 298 -7.96 10.24 1.71
C SER A 298 -9.33 10.92 1.59
N VAL A 299 -9.70 11.29 0.36
CA VAL A 299 -11.00 11.95 0.08
C VAL A 299 -12.16 10.97 0.24
N LEU A 300 -11.99 9.72 -0.18
CA LEU A 300 -13.02 8.69 -0.11
C LEU A 300 -13.29 8.21 1.32
N MET A 301 -12.28 8.17 2.18
CA MET A 301 -12.39 7.51 3.48
C MET A 301 -13.53 8.04 4.35
N PRO A 302 -13.65 9.34 4.66
CA PRO A 302 -14.75 9.83 5.50
C PRO A 302 -16.11 9.55 4.87
N ILE A 303 -16.26 9.70 3.56
CA ILE A 303 -17.51 9.50 2.82
C ILE A 303 -17.96 8.04 2.87
N VAL A 304 -17.03 7.09 2.67
CA VAL A 304 -17.35 5.66 2.73
C VAL A 304 -17.71 5.23 4.16
N LEU A 305 -17.01 5.76 5.17
CA LEU A 305 -17.32 5.48 6.59
C LEU A 305 -18.70 6.00 6.98
N GLU A 306 -19.07 7.19 6.55
CA GLU A 306 -20.43 7.73 6.72
C GLU A 306 -21.47 6.86 6.01
N LYS A 307 -21.18 6.39 4.79
CA LYS A 307 -22.10 5.51 4.03
C LYS A 307 -22.29 4.13 4.68
N TYR A 308 -21.27 3.63 5.38
CA TYR A 308 -21.41 2.42 6.19
C TYR A 308 -22.30 2.64 7.43
N GLY A 309 -22.29 3.84 8.01
CA GLY A 309 -23.11 4.24 9.14
C GLY A 309 -22.98 3.31 10.34
N LYS A 310 -24.09 2.99 10.97
CA LYS A 310 -24.16 2.15 12.19
C LYS A 310 -23.46 0.79 12.06
N SER A 311 -23.24 0.27 10.84
CA SER A 311 -22.55 -1.01 10.64
C SER A 311 -21.08 -1.01 11.05
N VAL A 312 -20.47 0.18 11.19
CA VAL A 312 -19.06 0.34 11.58
C VAL A 312 -18.85 1.12 12.88
N TYR A 313 -19.88 1.76 13.45
CA TYR A 313 -19.75 2.66 14.59
C TYR A 313 -18.97 2.05 15.76
N LYS A 314 -19.27 0.81 16.15
CA LYS A 314 -18.54 0.13 17.24
C LYS A 314 -17.04 0.04 16.94
N LYS A 315 -16.68 -0.34 15.72
CA LYS A 315 -15.26 -0.46 15.32
C LYS A 315 -14.56 0.90 15.18
N LEU A 316 -15.29 1.93 14.72
CA LEU A 316 -14.78 3.28 14.67
C LEU A 316 -14.58 3.88 16.07
N SER A 317 -15.48 3.59 17.03
CA SER A 317 -15.28 4.00 18.41
C SER A 317 -14.03 3.37 19.04
N GLU A 318 -13.79 2.07 18.77
CA GLU A 318 -12.57 1.38 19.22
C GLU A 318 -11.29 2.01 18.61
N LEU A 319 -11.34 2.44 17.34
CA LEU A 319 -10.26 3.17 16.67
C LEU A 319 -10.07 4.58 17.26
N ALA A 320 -11.15 5.31 17.56
CA ALA A 320 -11.10 6.63 18.17
C ALA A 320 -10.44 6.59 19.55
N VAL A 321 -10.84 5.64 20.40
CA VAL A 321 -10.23 5.43 21.71
C VAL A 321 -8.75 5.06 21.58
N ALA A 322 -8.41 4.14 20.67
CA ALA A 322 -7.02 3.74 20.43
C ALA A 322 -6.16 4.90 19.94
N ALA A 323 -6.72 5.81 19.14
CA ALA A 323 -6.08 7.04 18.68
C ALA A 323 -6.02 8.14 19.75
N GLU A 324 -6.62 7.93 20.93
CA GLU A 324 -6.73 8.91 22.02
C GLU A 324 -7.52 10.18 21.63
N LEU A 325 -8.50 10.03 20.73
CA LEU A 325 -9.39 11.11 20.30
C LEU A 325 -10.58 11.30 21.28
N CYS A 326 -10.89 10.26 22.02
CA CYS A 326 -11.94 10.25 23.05
C CYS A 326 -11.63 9.16 24.09
N THR A 327 -12.45 9.08 25.13
CA THR A 327 -12.34 8.07 26.20
C THR A 327 -13.29 6.90 25.98
N GLU A 328 -13.13 5.82 26.76
CA GLU A 328 -14.05 4.67 26.75
C GLU A 328 -15.47 5.02 27.23
N GLU A 329 -15.62 6.15 27.93
CA GLU A 329 -16.91 6.65 28.42
C GLU A 329 -17.73 7.35 27.32
N THR A 330 -17.08 7.75 26.20
CA THR A 330 -17.75 8.39 25.07
C THR A 330 -18.69 7.39 24.38
N SER A 331 -19.90 7.81 24.08
CA SER A 331 -20.88 6.94 23.41
C SER A 331 -20.33 6.44 22.07
N ILE A 332 -20.71 5.20 21.69
CA ILE A 332 -20.24 4.56 20.44
C ILE A 332 -20.50 5.45 19.20
N GLU A 333 -21.69 6.05 19.14
CA GLU A 333 -22.05 6.91 17.99
C GLU A 333 -21.25 8.20 17.96
N GLU A 334 -21.04 8.82 19.10
CA GLU A 334 -20.27 10.06 19.24
C GLU A 334 -18.78 9.82 18.94
N ALA A 335 -18.18 8.78 19.53
CA ALA A 335 -16.79 8.40 19.26
C ALA A 335 -16.56 8.08 17.77
N ALA A 336 -17.51 7.43 17.09
CA ALA A 336 -17.42 7.18 15.65
C ALA A 336 -17.49 8.48 14.83
N LYS A 337 -18.33 9.42 15.21
CA LYS A 337 -18.41 10.75 14.58
C LYS A 337 -17.12 11.55 14.80
N ILE A 338 -16.60 11.56 16.03
CA ILE A 338 -15.31 12.20 16.34
C ILE A 338 -14.22 11.64 15.43
N PHE A 339 -14.12 10.32 15.28
CA PHE A 339 -13.12 9.69 14.43
C PHE A 339 -13.21 10.17 12.97
N ILE A 340 -14.42 10.23 12.41
CA ILE A 340 -14.64 10.69 11.03
C ILE A 340 -14.29 12.17 10.88
N GLU A 341 -14.67 13.01 11.83
CA GLU A 341 -14.38 14.45 11.80
C GLU A 341 -12.87 14.74 11.94
N GLU A 342 -12.15 13.98 12.78
CA GLU A 342 -10.70 14.12 12.90
C GLU A 342 -9.96 13.71 11.59
N ILE A 343 -10.48 12.74 10.84
CA ILE A 343 -9.96 12.41 9.51
C ILE A 343 -10.10 13.60 8.56
N LYS A 344 -11.24 14.30 8.55
CA LYS A 344 -11.50 15.47 7.69
C LYS A 344 -10.54 16.64 7.97
N LYS A 345 -10.02 16.75 9.20
CA LYS A 345 -9.08 17.81 9.59
C LYS A 345 -7.65 17.59 9.10
N MET A 346 -7.33 16.46 8.47
CA MET A 346 -5.97 16.09 8.08
C MET A 346 -5.41 16.84 6.85
N ASN A 347 -5.93 18.03 6.55
CA ASN A 347 -5.47 18.92 5.47
C ASN A 347 -5.50 18.29 4.07
N ILE A 348 -6.54 17.50 3.79
CA ILE A 348 -6.80 16.85 2.52
C ILE A 348 -7.95 17.57 1.81
N PRO A 349 -7.94 17.72 0.48
CA PRO A 349 -9.07 18.25 -0.25
C PRO A 349 -10.35 17.45 0.02
N GLU A 350 -11.48 18.14 0.16
CA GLU A 350 -12.78 17.46 0.37
C GLU A 350 -13.29 16.78 -0.90
N LYS A 351 -12.82 17.22 -2.07
CA LYS A 351 -13.29 16.82 -3.39
C LYS A 351 -12.14 16.55 -4.36
N LEU A 352 -12.42 15.76 -5.38
CA LEU A 352 -11.53 15.45 -6.49
C LEU A 352 -11.99 16.15 -7.76
N GLN A 353 -11.06 16.71 -8.52
CA GLN A 353 -11.33 17.41 -9.77
C GLN A 353 -11.26 16.46 -10.98
N GLY A 354 -11.95 16.84 -12.06
CA GLY A 354 -11.82 16.20 -13.37
C GLY A 354 -12.54 14.87 -13.52
N ILE A 355 -13.40 14.49 -12.58
CA ILE A 355 -14.25 13.29 -12.70
C ILE A 355 -15.43 13.63 -13.61
N LYS A 356 -15.66 12.82 -14.66
CA LYS A 356 -16.77 13.00 -15.60
C LYS A 356 -17.93 12.07 -15.25
N GLU A 357 -19.16 12.60 -15.33
CA GLU A 357 -20.36 11.82 -14.99
C GLU A 357 -20.53 10.58 -15.87
N GLU A 358 -20.19 10.70 -17.15
CA GLU A 358 -20.26 9.61 -18.14
C GLU A 358 -19.42 8.38 -17.79
N ASP A 359 -18.30 8.56 -17.07
CA ASP A 359 -17.38 7.49 -16.70
C ASP A 359 -17.78 6.78 -15.40
N ILE A 360 -18.61 7.41 -14.55
CA ILE A 360 -18.96 6.92 -13.21
C ILE A 360 -19.52 5.50 -13.24
N LYS A 361 -20.43 5.24 -14.18
CA LYS A 361 -21.08 3.93 -14.29
C LYS A 361 -20.07 2.81 -14.55
N VAL A 362 -19.12 3.04 -15.44
CA VAL A 362 -18.07 2.05 -15.79
C VAL A 362 -17.10 1.87 -14.64
N MET A 363 -16.66 2.96 -14.02
CA MET A 363 -15.78 2.90 -12.84
C MET A 363 -16.42 2.15 -11.68
N ALA A 364 -17.71 2.39 -11.41
CA ALA A 364 -18.44 1.70 -10.34
C ALA A 364 -18.59 0.19 -10.61
N GLN A 365 -18.77 -0.20 -11.88
CA GLN A 365 -18.75 -1.62 -12.27
C GLN A 365 -17.37 -2.27 -12.06
N HIS A 366 -16.29 -1.55 -12.33
CA HIS A 366 -14.92 -2.02 -12.08
C HIS A 366 -14.69 -2.21 -10.57
N ALA A 367 -15.07 -1.23 -9.75
CA ALA A 367 -14.94 -1.31 -8.29
C ALA A 367 -15.80 -2.44 -7.68
N ASP A 368 -17.02 -2.63 -8.15
CA ASP A 368 -17.89 -3.74 -7.74
C ASP A 368 -17.26 -5.11 -8.07
N LYS A 369 -16.77 -5.27 -9.30
CA LYS A 369 -16.13 -6.51 -9.76
C LYS A 369 -14.82 -6.80 -9.03
N GLU A 370 -14.06 -5.78 -8.64
CA GLU A 370 -12.83 -5.91 -7.87
C GLU A 370 -13.13 -6.34 -6.43
N ALA A 371 -14.09 -5.66 -5.79
CA ALA A 371 -14.36 -5.84 -4.38
C ALA A 371 -15.22 -7.08 -4.08
N ASN A 372 -16.20 -7.38 -4.92
CA ASN A 372 -17.15 -8.47 -4.65
C ASN A 372 -16.83 -9.74 -5.47
N PRO A 373 -16.74 -10.91 -4.84
CA PRO A 373 -16.98 -11.22 -3.41
C PRO A 373 -15.75 -11.09 -2.50
N LEU A 374 -14.59 -10.66 -3.02
CA LEU A 374 -13.27 -10.84 -2.39
C LEU A 374 -13.08 -10.01 -1.12
N TYR A 375 -13.47 -8.72 -1.14
CA TYR A 375 -13.19 -7.80 -0.03
C TYR A 375 -14.18 -7.99 1.12
N PRO A 376 -13.69 -8.21 2.34
CA PRO A 376 -14.53 -8.52 3.50
C PRO A 376 -15.17 -7.28 4.12
N VAL A 377 -15.90 -6.53 3.34
CA VAL A 377 -16.48 -5.25 3.71
C VAL A 377 -17.56 -5.36 4.79
N PRO A 378 -17.74 -4.35 5.66
CA PRO A 378 -18.75 -4.35 6.70
C PRO A 378 -20.18 -4.47 6.14
N LYS A 379 -20.48 -3.68 5.11
CA LYS A 379 -21.77 -3.65 4.40
C LYS A 379 -21.51 -3.82 2.91
N LEU A 380 -22.17 -4.80 2.29
CA LEU A 380 -22.08 -5.03 0.86
C LEU A 380 -22.78 -3.91 0.08
N MET A 381 -22.11 -3.37 -0.93
CA MET A 381 -22.62 -2.41 -1.90
C MET A 381 -22.49 -2.98 -3.31
N ASN A 382 -23.46 -2.69 -4.19
CA ASN A 382 -23.40 -3.01 -5.61
C ASN A 382 -22.94 -1.79 -6.42
N ALA A 383 -22.75 -1.94 -7.74
CA ALA A 383 -22.30 -0.87 -8.62
C ALA A 383 -23.12 0.42 -8.48
N LYS A 384 -24.48 0.34 -8.40
CA LYS A 384 -25.35 1.54 -8.22
C LYS A 384 -25.12 2.25 -6.90
N GLU A 385 -24.86 1.50 -5.83
CA GLU A 385 -24.53 2.08 -4.52
C GLU A 385 -23.12 2.70 -4.53
N LEU A 386 -22.19 2.11 -5.27
CA LEU A 386 -20.84 2.65 -5.47
C LEU A 386 -20.84 3.91 -6.36
N GLU A 387 -21.71 4.01 -7.39
CA GLU A 387 -21.88 5.23 -8.20
C GLU A 387 -22.09 6.49 -7.33
N GLN A 388 -22.81 6.35 -6.21
CA GLN A 388 -23.04 7.46 -5.30
C GLN A 388 -21.75 7.98 -4.65
N LEU A 389 -20.76 7.10 -4.41
CA LEU A 389 -19.49 7.50 -3.83
C LEU A 389 -18.70 8.40 -4.80
N TYR A 390 -18.70 8.08 -6.11
CA TYR A 390 -18.05 8.92 -7.12
C TYR A 390 -18.70 10.29 -7.21
N LYS A 391 -20.04 10.36 -7.17
CA LYS A 391 -20.78 11.64 -7.19
C LYS A 391 -20.47 12.48 -5.95
N LEU A 392 -20.31 11.83 -4.79
CA LEU A 392 -20.01 12.53 -3.54
C LEU A 392 -18.58 13.07 -3.49
N VAL A 393 -17.62 12.45 -4.17
CA VAL A 393 -16.21 12.90 -4.17
C VAL A 393 -15.89 13.85 -5.34
N ALA A 394 -16.71 13.90 -6.38
CA ALA A 394 -16.50 14.78 -7.50
C ALA A 394 -16.79 16.26 -7.12
N GLN A 395 -15.96 17.18 -7.63
CA GLN A 395 -16.13 18.61 -7.38
C GLN A 395 -17.19 19.23 -8.28
N ASP A 396 -17.34 18.69 -9.48
CA ASP A 396 -18.05 19.33 -10.59
C ASP A 396 -19.52 18.87 -10.72
N PHE A 397 -20.09 18.25 -9.68
CA PHE A 397 -21.50 17.80 -9.65
C PHE A 397 -22.27 18.41 -8.48
#